data_0ea21d50e7079dbb3c7168fa615b9a65
#
_entry.id   0ea21d50e7079dbb3c7168fa615b9a65
#
_cell.length_a   1.000
_cell.length_b   1.000
_cell.length_c   1.000
_cell.angle_alpha   90.00
_cell.angle_beta   90.00
_cell.angle_gamma   90.00
#
_symmetry.space_group_name_H-M   'P 1'
#
loop_
_entity.id
_entity.type
_entity.pdbx_description
1 polymer ?
#
loop_
_entity_poly.entity_id
_entity_poly.type
_entity_poly.pdbx_seq_one_letter_code
_entity_poly.pdbx_strand_id
1 'polypeptide(L)'
;SSTAETFTDKYKLSLTQNLYDAGEKELEIKRSIILFDNEVINFQVTIQNLILSAIEGYLIVINYEKSLEASNKNFDSVSRFLDETNTKFDLGSATLYDLQNAESAFAIAETNLFIAQQNYDVSKITFNRIVGLKPINLEDVLDINKNIDLKTIFENIEKNNYQLAILKNNIKNTNILLAKEKLSIKPSLDLTTSIEYSDTGRIDSGTEKTNGTIGLTLTIPIFKQNIDKSNIRKFQSQLLQSELTTDDTKEDLKIQASNLYKNYLISKSNISSNNKQLKSIQTSLDSIKEEYNIGTKTITDLIDAESALLDINVNYHSSKKDMILNFFNIMALEGSLLKSFENFLPAYN
;
A
#
# COMPACT_ATOMS: atom_id res chain seq x y z
N SER A 1 -71.56 15.05 -25.93
CA SER A 1 -70.97 13.85 -25.37
C SER A 1 -70.08 14.25 -24.22
N SER A 2 -70.57 14.06 -22.99
CA SER A 2 -69.75 14.27 -21.80
C SER A 2 -68.83 13.00 -21.61
N THR A 3 -67.57 13.15 -21.86
CA THR A 3 -66.56 12.17 -21.45
C THR A 3 -66.50 12.21 -19.92
N ALA A 4 -67.03 11.20 -19.24
CA ALA A 4 -66.89 11.06 -17.82
C ALA A 4 -65.46 10.61 -17.51
N GLU A 5 -64.68 11.45 -16.82
CA GLU A 5 -63.36 11.09 -16.31
C GLU A 5 -63.52 10.04 -15.21
N THR A 6 -62.80 8.95 -15.36
CA THR A 6 -62.74 7.87 -14.39
C THR A 6 -61.39 7.88 -13.72
N PHE A 7 -61.33 7.99 -12.40
CA PHE A 7 -60.13 7.84 -11.59
C PHE A 7 -60.08 6.44 -11.02
N THR A 8 -58.93 5.76 -11.07
CA THR A 8 -58.75 4.44 -10.47
C THR A 8 -57.54 4.45 -9.57
N ASP A 9 -57.78 4.39 -8.28
CA ASP A 9 -56.71 4.20 -7.28
C ASP A 9 -56.54 2.73 -7.01
N LYS A 10 -55.31 2.24 -7.10
CA LYS A 10 -54.97 0.83 -6.84
C LYS A 10 -53.88 0.73 -5.78
N TYR A 11 -54.13 -0.02 -4.75
CA TYR A 11 -53.16 -0.38 -3.72
C TYR A 11 -52.99 -1.88 -3.73
N LYS A 12 -51.74 -2.33 -3.95
CA LYS A 12 -51.40 -3.74 -4.01
C LYS A 12 -50.27 -4.07 -3.04
N LEU A 13 -50.53 -5.03 -2.13
CA LEU A 13 -49.54 -5.66 -1.32
C LEU A 13 -49.34 -7.08 -1.85
N SER A 14 -48.09 -7.44 -2.18
CA SER A 14 -47.77 -8.79 -2.64
C SER A 14 -46.58 -9.37 -1.87
N LEU A 15 -46.71 -10.65 -1.51
CA LEU A 15 -45.67 -11.46 -0.90
C LEU A 15 -45.38 -12.64 -1.84
N THR A 16 -44.09 -12.81 -2.20
CA THR A 16 -43.63 -13.98 -2.94
C THR A 16 -42.63 -14.72 -2.08
N GLN A 17 -42.90 -15.99 -1.79
CA GLN A 17 -42.01 -16.88 -1.04
C GLN A 17 -41.59 -18.03 -1.95
N ASN A 18 -40.29 -18.13 -2.22
CA ASN A 18 -39.74 -19.31 -2.89
C ASN A 18 -39.77 -20.49 -1.90
N LEU A 19 -40.45 -21.57 -2.27
CA LEU A 19 -40.58 -22.78 -1.47
C LEU A 19 -39.58 -23.85 -1.86
N TYR A 20 -39.18 -23.86 -3.15
CA TYR A 20 -38.18 -24.78 -3.67
C TYR A 20 -37.47 -24.18 -4.89
N ASP A 21 -36.13 -24.16 -4.86
CA ASP A 21 -35.26 -23.58 -5.88
C ASP A 21 -34.09 -24.52 -6.29
N ALA A 22 -34.25 -25.81 -6.03
CA ALA A 22 -33.22 -26.82 -6.27
C ALA A 22 -31.90 -26.57 -5.50
N GLY A 23 -31.87 -25.72 -4.49
CA GLY A 23 -30.68 -25.36 -3.70
C GLY A 23 -29.94 -24.12 -4.18
N GLU A 24 -30.52 -23.32 -5.08
CA GLU A 24 -29.89 -22.09 -5.59
C GLU A 24 -29.64 -21.08 -4.46
N LYS A 25 -30.60 -20.94 -3.53
CA LYS A 25 -30.49 -20.05 -2.37
C LYS A 25 -29.31 -20.43 -1.45
N GLU A 26 -29.11 -21.74 -1.24
CA GLU A 26 -27.98 -22.22 -0.43
C GLU A 26 -26.64 -21.86 -1.08
N LEU A 27 -26.54 -22.00 -2.41
CA LEU A 27 -25.35 -21.58 -3.15
C LEU A 27 -25.13 -20.07 -3.10
N GLU A 28 -26.20 -19.25 -3.14
CA GLU A 28 -26.09 -17.80 -3.01
C GLU A 28 -25.64 -17.38 -1.60
N ILE A 29 -26.11 -18.04 -0.56
CA ILE A 29 -25.61 -17.83 0.80
C ILE A 29 -24.12 -18.15 0.89
N LYS A 30 -23.68 -19.29 0.37
CA LYS A 30 -22.24 -19.65 0.32
C LYS A 30 -21.43 -18.63 -0.46
N ARG A 31 -21.95 -18.14 -1.58
CA ARG A 31 -21.34 -17.09 -2.38
C ARG A 31 -21.20 -15.78 -1.59
N SER A 32 -22.26 -15.38 -0.90
CA SER A 32 -22.26 -14.14 -0.10
C SER A 32 -21.25 -14.20 1.05
N ILE A 33 -21.06 -15.37 1.67
CA ILE A 33 -20.03 -15.59 2.69
C ILE A 33 -18.64 -15.41 2.09
N ILE A 34 -18.36 -15.98 0.91
CA ILE A 34 -17.05 -15.81 0.24
C ILE A 34 -16.79 -14.35 -0.11
N LEU A 35 -17.81 -13.63 -0.57
CA LEU A 35 -17.68 -12.19 -0.86
C LEU A 35 -17.42 -11.38 0.42
N PHE A 36 -18.11 -11.71 1.51
CA PHE A 36 -17.85 -11.11 2.82
C PHE A 36 -16.41 -11.38 3.29
N ASP A 37 -15.94 -12.63 3.17
CA ASP A 37 -14.54 -12.96 3.50
C ASP A 37 -13.54 -12.15 2.68
N ASN A 38 -13.82 -11.92 1.39
CA ASN A 38 -12.97 -11.06 0.54
C ASN A 38 -12.94 -9.62 1.04
N GLU A 39 -14.08 -9.07 1.49
CA GLU A 39 -14.10 -7.70 2.06
C GLU A 39 -13.33 -7.61 3.38
N VAL A 40 -13.38 -8.65 4.21
CA VAL A 40 -12.54 -8.73 5.42
C VAL A 40 -11.06 -8.73 5.05
N ILE A 41 -10.67 -9.49 4.03
CA ILE A 41 -9.28 -9.52 3.56
C ILE A 41 -8.89 -8.15 2.96
N ASN A 42 -9.76 -7.50 2.18
CA ASN A 42 -9.52 -6.16 1.63
C ASN A 42 -9.30 -5.13 2.75
N PHE A 43 -10.07 -5.22 3.82
CA PHE A 43 -9.88 -4.39 5.00
C PHE A 43 -8.50 -4.62 5.65
N GLN A 44 -8.07 -5.88 5.80
CA GLN A 44 -6.75 -6.22 6.31
C GLN A 44 -5.63 -5.66 5.40
N VAL A 45 -5.77 -5.75 4.08
CA VAL A 45 -4.84 -5.14 3.12
C VAL A 45 -4.77 -3.61 3.30
N THR A 46 -5.91 -2.96 3.52
CA THR A 46 -5.96 -1.51 3.75
C THR A 46 -5.19 -1.11 5.02
N ILE A 47 -5.39 -1.84 6.13
CA ILE A 47 -4.65 -1.61 7.38
C ILE A 47 -3.15 -1.87 7.16
N GLN A 48 -2.80 -2.95 6.48
CA GLN A 48 -1.40 -3.27 6.16
C GLN A 48 -0.71 -2.14 5.38
N ASN A 49 -1.38 -1.61 4.36
CA ASN A 49 -0.86 -0.50 3.57
C ASN A 49 -0.73 0.79 4.39
N LEU A 50 -1.67 1.04 5.31
CA LEU A 50 -1.57 2.18 6.23
C LEU A 50 -0.36 2.04 7.17
N ILE A 51 -0.13 0.85 7.73
CA ILE A 51 1.04 0.58 8.58
C ILE A 51 2.33 0.76 7.78
N LEU A 52 2.41 0.23 6.56
CA LEU A 52 3.59 0.43 5.69
C LEU A 52 3.84 1.92 5.40
N SER A 53 2.79 2.67 5.08
CA SER A 53 2.90 4.11 4.82
C SER A 53 3.35 4.88 6.07
N ALA A 54 2.89 4.47 7.26
CA ALA A 54 3.32 5.08 8.51
C ALA A 54 4.80 4.77 8.82
N ILE A 55 5.24 3.52 8.60
CA ILE A 55 6.64 3.11 8.74
C ILE A 55 7.53 3.88 7.76
N GLU A 56 7.13 3.95 6.49
CA GLU A 56 7.85 4.70 5.47
C GLU A 56 7.97 6.19 5.84
N GLY A 57 6.86 6.82 6.22
CA GLY A 57 6.84 8.22 6.67
C GLY A 57 7.76 8.45 7.87
N TYR A 58 7.76 7.54 8.86
CA TYR A 58 8.64 7.59 10.02
C TYR A 58 10.13 7.54 9.62
N LEU A 59 10.48 6.57 8.77
CA LEU A 59 11.86 6.37 8.31
C LEU A 59 12.35 7.54 7.46
N ILE A 60 11.47 8.14 6.65
CA ILE A 60 11.79 9.32 5.83
C ILE A 60 12.10 10.53 6.72
N VAL A 61 11.32 10.78 7.78
CA VAL A 61 11.59 11.88 8.72
C VAL A 61 12.95 11.72 9.38
N ILE A 62 13.26 10.54 9.93
CA ILE A 62 14.55 10.26 10.54
C ILE A 62 15.70 10.42 9.53
N ASN A 63 15.54 9.89 8.32
CA ASN A 63 16.56 10.01 7.28
C ASN A 63 16.87 11.48 6.94
N TYR A 64 15.84 12.31 6.77
CA TYR A 64 16.04 13.74 6.48
C TYR A 64 16.52 14.54 7.69
N GLU A 65 16.14 14.16 8.91
CA GLU A 65 16.71 14.75 10.13
C GLU A 65 18.23 14.52 10.19
N LYS A 66 18.68 13.29 9.92
CA LYS A 66 20.11 12.94 9.89
C LYS A 66 20.85 13.61 8.74
N SER A 67 20.21 13.73 7.58
CA SER A 67 20.77 14.46 6.44
C SER A 67 20.91 15.96 6.76
N LEU A 68 19.94 16.57 7.42
CA LEU A 68 20.01 17.95 7.86
C LEU A 68 21.12 18.15 8.91
N GLU A 69 21.25 17.24 9.88
CA GLU A 69 22.35 17.27 10.85
C GLU A 69 23.73 17.23 10.17
N ALA A 70 23.88 16.35 9.19
CA ALA A 70 25.13 16.24 8.40
C ALA A 70 25.39 17.51 7.57
N SER A 71 24.36 18.07 6.91
CA SER A 71 24.48 19.30 6.11
C SER A 71 24.80 20.52 6.97
N ASN A 72 24.26 20.62 8.20
CA ASN A 72 24.62 21.70 9.15
C ASN A 72 26.11 21.60 9.51
N LYS A 73 26.61 20.41 9.88
CA LYS A 73 28.04 20.23 10.21
C LYS A 73 28.97 20.58 9.04
N ASN A 74 28.57 20.20 7.82
CA ASN A 74 29.33 20.55 6.61
C ASN A 74 29.34 22.07 6.38
N PHE A 75 28.18 22.74 6.47
CA PHE A 75 28.07 24.18 6.35
C PHE A 75 28.94 24.92 7.38
N ASP A 76 28.89 24.52 8.66
CA ASP A 76 29.69 25.10 9.72
C ASP A 76 31.20 24.92 9.47
N SER A 77 31.62 23.78 8.91
CA SER A 77 33.03 23.52 8.58
C SER A 77 33.49 24.37 7.38
N VAL A 78 32.70 24.40 6.31
CA VAL A 78 33.03 25.17 5.10
C VAL A 78 33.01 26.69 5.35
N SER A 79 32.07 27.17 6.20
CA SER A 79 32.03 28.57 6.63
C SER A 79 33.33 28.99 7.33
N ARG A 80 33.79 28.14 8.28
CA ARG A 80 35.10 28.40 8.93
C ARG A 80 36.26 28.41 7.96
N PHE A 81 36.26 27.50 6.97
CA PHE A 81 37.31 27.45 5.98
C PHE A 81 37.32 28.70 5.09
N LEU A 82 36.15 29.23 4.74
CA LEU A 82 36.06 30.51 4.02
C LEU A 82 36.64 31.68 4.83
N ASP A 83 36.27 31.77 6.13
CA ASP A 83 36.78 32.82 7.02
C ASP A 83 38.31 32.76 7.19
N GLU A 84 38.85 31.54 7.37
CA GLU A 84 40.30 31.31 7.45
C GLU A 84 41.01 31.67 6.13
N THR A 85 40.42 31.31 4.98
CA THR A 85 40.97 31.60 3.65
C THR A 85 40.93 33.07 3.35
N ASN A 86 39.86 33.79 3.70
CA ASN A 86 39.78 35.24 3.61
C ASN A 86 40.95 35.91 4.39
N THR A 87 41.14 35.52 5.64
CA THR A 87 42.19 36.04 6.51
C THR A 87 43.57 35.77 5.90
N LYS A 88 43.82 34.57 5.40
CA LYS A 88 45.11 34.22 4.75
C LYS A 88 45.31 34.98 3.46
N PHE A 89 44.28 35.25 2.66
CA PHE A 89 44.34 36.04 1.43
C PHE A 89 44.69 37.49 1.74
N ASP A 90 44.07 38.12 2.74
CA ASP A 90 44.35 39.46 3.18
C ASP A 90 45.82 39.64 3.67
N LEU A 91 46.35 38.58 4.29
CA LEU A 91 47.76 38.51 4.72
C LEU A 91 48.74 38.14 3.58
N GLY A 92 48.22 37.88 2.37
CA GLY A 92 49.02 37.48 1.21
C GLY A 92 49.56 36.05 1.25
N SER A 93 49.03 35.19 2.12
CA SER A 93 49.43 33.79 2.30
C SER A 93 48.50 32.77 1.63
N ALA A 94 47.36 33.20 1.06
CA ALA A 94 46.50 32.43 0.19
C ALA A 94 46.38 33.06 -1.19
N THR A 95 46.09 32.27 -2.21
CA THR A 95 45.90 32.74 -3.60
C THR A 95 44.44 33.17 -3.84
N LEU A 96 44.23 33.98 -4.90
CA LEU A 96 42.87 34.29 -5.35
C LEU A 96 42.08 33.00 -5.73
N TYR A 97 42.79 32.00 -6.27
CA TYR A 97 42.21 30.70 -6.59
C TYR A 97 41.67 29.99 -5.33
N ASP A 98 42.44 29.98 -4.24
CA ASP A 98 42.01 29.38 -2.96
C ASP A 98 40.78 30.08 -2.43
N LEU A 99 40.74 31.42 -2.48
CA LEU A 99 39.60 32.22 -2.04
C LEU A 99 38.36 31.91 -2.88
N GLN A 100 38.45 31.89 -4.19
CA GLN A 100 37.32 31.61 -5.08
C GLN A 100 36.81 30.19 -4.93
N ASN A 101 37.66 29.21 -4.64
CA ASN A 101 37.26 27.84 -4.32
C ASN A 101 36.50 27.78 -3.00
N ALA A 102 36.95 28.46 -1.97
CA ALA A 102 36.27 28.51 -0.67
C ALA A 102 34.91 29.22 -0.76
N GLU A 103 34.81 30.33 -1.51
CA GLU A 103 33.52 30.99 -1.78
C GLU A 103 32.55 30.10 -2.53
N SER A 104 33.01 29.38 -3.56
CA SER A 104 32.20 28.42 -4.32
C SER A 104 31.71 27.28 -3.44
N ALA A 105 32.59 26.70 -2.61
CA ALA A 105 32.22 25.63 -1.67
C ALA A 105 31.21 26.10 -0.63
N PHE A 106 31.36 27.31 -0.13
CA PHE A 106 30.39 27.89 0.82
C PHE A 106 29.00 28.04 0.18
N ALA A 107 28.92 28.58 -1.05
CA ALA A 107 27.64 28.69 -1.76
C ALA A 107 26.98 27.33 -2.01
N ILE A 108 27.76 26.28 -2.29
CA ILE A 108 27.27 24.89 -2.42
C ILE A 108 26.77 24.38 -1.06
N ALA A 109 27.53 24.56 0.02
CA ALA A 109 27.16 24.09 1.35
C ALA A 109 25.89 24.80 1.86
N GLU A 110 25.73 26.11 1.62
CA GLU A 110 24.51 26.87 1.92
C GLU A 110 23.31 26.32 1.18
N THR A 111 23.46 26.04 -0.12
CA THR A 111 22.39 25.44 -0.94
C THR A 111 22.00 24.04 -0.44
N ASN A 112 23.00 23.21 -0.12
CA ASN A 112 22.76 21.85 0.39
C ASN A 112 22.04 21.88 1.74
N LEU A 113 22.41 22.80 2.63
CA LEU A 113 21.73 23.00 3.90
C LEU A 113 20.28 23.44 3.69
N PHE A 114 20.02 24.40 2.80
CA PHE A 114 18.68 24.83 2.46
C PHE A 114 17.82 23.68 1.93
N ILE A 115 18.35 22.89 1.00
CA ILE A 115 17.66 21.70 0.45
C ILE A 115 17.35 20.69 1.56
N ALA A 116 18.32 20.39 2.43
CA ALA A 116 18.13 19.45 3.53
C ALA A 116 17.05 19.94 4.50
N GLN A 117 17.01 21.24 4.82
CA GLN A 117 15.97 21.82 5.66
C GLN A 117 14.58 21.69 5.02
N GLN A 118 14.45 22.02 3.72
CA GLN A 118 13.16 21.90 3.03
C GLN A 118 12.68 20.45 2.99
N ASN A 119 13.55 19.49 2.70
CA ASN A 119 13.22 18.07 2.66
C ASN A 119 12.75 17.58 4.05
N TYR A 120 13.41 17.99 5.11
CA TYR A 120 13.01 17.66 6.48
C TYR A 120 11.63 18.25 6.82
N ASP A 121 11.37 19.51 6.48
CA ASP A 121 10.09 20.17 6.75
C ASP A 121 8.93 19.52 5.97
N VAL A 122 9.13 19.20 4.69
CA VAL A 122 8.14 18.48 3.86
C VAL A 122 7.89 17.08 4.42
N SER A 123 8.93 16.39 4.88
CA SER A 123 8.78 15.05 5.46
C SER A 123 7.92 15.06 6.73
N LYS A 124 8.06 16.07 7.59
CA LYS A 124 7.23 16.25 8.80
C LYS A 124 5.76 16.49 8.45
N ILE A 125 5.49 17.28 7.41
CA ILE A 125 4.11 17.54 6.93
C ILE A 125 3.51 16.24 6.39
N THR A 126 4.27 15.48 5.62
CA THR A 126 3.83 14.20 5.04
C THR A 126 3.55 13.18 6.14
N PHE A 127 4.44 13.04 7.12
CA PHE A 127 4.22 12.17 8.28
C PHE A 127 2.96 12.55 9.05
N ASN A 128 2.79 13.84 9.35
CA ASN A 128 1.60 14.32 10.06
C ASN A 128 0.29 14.03 9.30
N ARG A 129 0.31 14.10 7.97
CA ARG A 129 -0.85 13.72 7.13
C ARG A 129 -1.20 12.24 7.24
N ILE A 130 -0.18 11.37 7.31
CA ILE A 130 -0.37 9.91 7.35
C ILE A 130 -0.77 9.44 8.75
N VAL A 131 -0.06 9.92 9.78
CA VAL A 131 -0.19 9.43 11.17
C VAL A 131 -1.16 10.27 12.01
N GLY A 132 -1.44 11.52 11.60
CA GLY A 132 -2.28 12.46 12.36
C GLY A 132 -1.58 13.14 13.53
N LEU A 133 -0.28 12.88 13.75
CA LEU A 133 0.53 13.42 14.83
C LEU A 133 1.78 14.13 14.29
N LYS A 134 2.21 15.21 14.96
CA LYS A 134 3.47 15.86 14.63
C LYS A 134 4.64 14.97 15.06
N PRO A 135 5.67 14.78 14.21
CA PRO A 135 6.87 14.04 14.61
C PRO A 135 7.71 14.91 15.56
N ILE A 136 7.76 14.52 16.83
CA ILE A 136 8.54 15.20 17.86
C ILE A 136 9.41 14.15 18.54
N ASN A 137 10.73 14.37 18.55
CA ASN A 137 11.72 13.50 19.20
C ASN A 137 11.56 12.02 18.77
N LEU A 138 11.57 11.78 17.46
CA LEU A 138 11.54 10.42 16.93
C LEU A 138 12.83 9.68 17.32
N GLU A 139 12.68 8.47 17.85
CA GLU A 139 13.82 7.62 18.17
C GLU A 139 14.41 7.03 16.89
N ASP A 140 15.74 6.93 16.82
CA ASP A 140 16.38 6.22 15.71
C ASP A 140 16.02 4.73 15.77
N VAL A 141 15.70 4.16 14.60
CA VAL A 141 15.26 2.76 14.53
C VAL A 141 16.43 1.85 14.79
N LEU A 142 16.24 0.93 15.73
CA LEU A 142 17.21 -0.11 16.06
C LEU A 142 17.51 -1.00 14.85
N ASP A 143 18.73 -1.50 14.77
CA ASP A 143 19.17 -2.42 13.70
C ASP A 143 18.31 -3.69 13.68
N ILE A 144 17.63 -3.91 12.55
CA ILE A 144 16.91 -5.16 12.31
C ILE A 144 17.93 -6.24 11.96
N ASN A 145 18.33 -7.03 12.97
CA ASN A 145 19.31 -8.12 12.79
C ASN A 145 18.62 -9.48 12.62
N LYS A 146 17.53 -9.52 11.83
CA LYS A 146 16.79 -10.75 11.57
C LYS A 146 17.36 -11.46 10.35
N ASN A 147 17.71 -12.73 10.50
CA ASN A 147 18.13 -13.55 9.36
C ASN A 147 16.87 -13.96 8.58
N ILE A 148 16.76 -13.53 7.34
CA ILE A 148 15.63 -13.83 6.45
C ILE A 148 16.14 -14.83 5.42
N ASP A 149 15.35 -15.89 5.17
CA ASP A 149 15.63 -16.88 4.13
C ASP A 149 14.57 -16.80 3.03
N LEU A 150 15.01 -16.74 1.77
CA LEU A 150 14.13 -16.60 0.61
C LEU A 150 13.14 -17.77 0.47
N LYS A 151 13.57 -18.99 0.83
CA LYS A 151 12.69 -20.17 0.80
C LYS A 151 11.53 -20.01 1.78
N THR A 152 11.81 -19.56 2.98
CA THR A 152 10.80 -19.29 4.01
C THR A 152 9.82 -18.20 3.56
N ILE A 153 10.30 -17.14 2.89
CA ILE A 153 9.43 -16.11 2.31
C ILE A 153 8.45 -16.72 1.30
N PHE A 154 8.92 -17.56 0.39
CA PHE A 154 8.04 -18.21 -0.60
C PHE A 154 6.97 -19.09 0.04
N GLU A 155 7.33 -19.88 1.05
CA GLU A 155 6.38 -20.72 1.80
C GLU A 155 5.32 -19.88 2.51
N ASN A 156 5.73 -18.75 3.10
CA ASN A 156 4.80 -17.84 3.77
C ASN A 156 3.85 -17.14 2.79
N ILE A 157 4.35 -16.71 1.63
CA ILE A 157 3.52 -16.12 0.56
C ILE A 157 2.41 -17.12 0.15
N GLU A 158 2.75 -18.37 -0.11
CA GLU A 158 1.76 -19.37 -0.52
C GLU A 158 0.65 -19.59 0.51
N LYS A 159 0.98 -19.43 1.81
CA LYS A 159 0.05 -19.68 2.92
C LYS A 159 -0.75 -18.45 3.33
N ASN A 160 -0.11 -17.27 3.37
CA ASN A 160 -0.64 -16.12 4.11
C ASN A 160 -0.83 -14.86 3.24
N ASN A 161 -0.37 -14.85 1.97
CA ASN A 161 -0.51 -13.67 1.13
C ASN A 161 -1.98 -13.37 0.86
N TYR A 162 -2.41 -12.15 1.14
CA TYR A 162 -3.80 -11.70 1.01
C TYR A 162 -4.30 -11.73 -0.44
N GLN A 163 -3.47 -11.37 -1.41
CA GLN A 163 -3.85 -11.39 -2.81
C GLN A 163 -4.14 -12.82 -3.30
N LEU A 164 -3.30 -13.79 -2.90
CA LEU A 164 -3.55 -15.20 -3.21
C LEU A 164 -4.80 -15.75 -2.49
N ALA A 165 -5.08 -15.27 -1.26
CA ALA A 165 -6.30 -15.66 -0.55
C ALA A 165 -7.56 -15.17 -1.29
N ILE A 166 -7.58 -13.92 -1.78
CA ILE A 166 -8.67 -13.36 -2.59
C ILE A 166 -8.83 -14.15 -3.89
N LEU A 167 -7.73 -14.47 -4.60
CA LEU A 167 -7.80 -15.24 -5.85
C LEU A 167 -8.34 -16.65 -5.63
N LYS A 168 -7.93 -17.34 -4.55
CA LYS A 168 -8.49 -18.64 -4.16
C LYS A 168 -9.99 -18.55 -3.86
N ASN A 169 -10.43 -17.48 -3.23
CA ASN A 169 -11.86 -17.22 -2.99
C ASN A 169 -12.61 -16.92 -4.30
N ASN A 170 -11.99 -16.22 -5.24
CA ASN A 170 -12.57 -15.97 -6.57
C ASN A 170 -12.76 -17.28 -7.36
N ILE A 171 -11.84 -18.24 -7.26
CA ILE A 171 -12.01 -19.59 -7.82
C ILE A 171 -13.25 -20.27 -7.20
N LYS A 172 -13.38 -20.24 -5.84
CA LYS A 172 -14.56 -20.80 -5.16
C LYS A 172 -15.86 -20.12 -5.59
N ASN A 173 -15.85 -18.79 -5.71
CA ASN A 173 -17.00 -18.01 -6.18
C ASN A 173 -17.41 -18.39 -7.61
N THR A 174 -16.45 -18.54 -8.53
CA THR A 174 -16.71 -18.96 -9.92
C THR A 174 -17.25 -20.40 -9.97
N ASN A 175 -16.74 -21.30 -9.13
CA ASN A 175 -17.29 -22.65 -8.99
C ASN A 175 -18.76 -22.65 -8.52
N ILE A 176 -19.12 -21.76 -7.59
CA ILE A 176 -20.50 -21.59 -7.15
C ILE A 176 -21.38 -21.07 -8.29
N LEU A 177 -20.91 -20.07 -9.06
CA LEU A 177 -21.63 -19.56 -10.22
C LEU A 177 -21.87 -20.66 -11.28
N LEU A 178 -20.85 -21.50 -11.54
CA LEU A 178 -21.00 -22.66 -12.40
C LEU A 178 -22.02 -23.66 -11.88
N ALA A 179 -22.02 -23.92 -10.55
CA ALA A 179 -22.99 -24.79 -9.93
C ALA A 179 -24.42 -24.22 -10.01
N LYS A 180 -24.60 -22.91 -9.77
CA LYS A 180 -25.90 -22.23 -9.95
C LYS A 180 -26.42 -22.34 -11.36
N GLU A 181 -25.58 -22.12 -12.37
CA GLU A 181 -26.01 -22.25 -13.77
C GLU A 181 -26.47 -23.67 -14.09
N LYS A 182 -25.83 -24.71 -13.53
CA LYS A 182 -26.29 -26.10 -13.66
C LYS A 182 -27.65 -26.36 -13.01
N LEU A 183 -28.04 -25.55 -12.00
CA LEU A 183 -29.36 -25.63 -11.38
C LEU A 183 -30.44 -24.88 -12.15
N SER A 184 -30.09 -23.99 -13.06
CA SER A 184 -31.04 -23.17 -13.82
C SER A 184 -32.02 -23.95 -14.71
N ILE A 185 -31.76 -25.25 -14.93
CA ILE A 185 -32.64 -26.17 -15.66
C ILE A 185 -33.52 -27.02 -14.72
N LYS A 186 -33.39 -26.84 -13.41
CA LYS A 186 -34.20 -27.55 -12.41
C LYS A 186 -35.51 -26.83 -12.16
N PRO A 187 -36.57 -27.57 -11.69
CA PRO A 187 -37.83 -26.93 -11.32
C PRO A 187 -37.69 -25.96 -10.13
N SER A 188 -38.54 -24.93 -10.11
CA SER A 188 -38.74 -24.06 -8.94
C SER A 188 -40.21 -23.99 -8.57
N LEU A 189 -40.51 -23.79 -7.27
CA LEU A 189 -41.86 -23.66 -6.73
C LEU A 189 -41.94 -22.39 -5.89
N ASP A 190 -42.85 -21.50 -6.28
CA ASP A 190 -43.09 -20.23 -5.62
C ASP A 190 -44.52 -20.16 -5.08
N LEU A 191 -44.68 -19.64 -3.86
CA LEU A 191 -45.97 -19.23 -3.26
C LEU A 191 -46.10 -17.73 -3.45
N THR A 192 -47.16 -17.29 -4.10
CA THR A 192 -47.48 -15.88 -4.28
C THR A 192 -48.79 -15.56 -3.56
N THR A 193 -48.76 -14.53 -2.72
CA THR A 193 -49.96 -14.02 -2.06
C THR A 193 -50.07 -12.54 -2.34
N SER A 194 -51.25 -12.05 -2.75
CA SER A 194 -51.46 -10.62 -2.93
C SER A 194 -52.83 -10.20 -2.48
N ILE A 195 -52.94 -9.01 -1.95
CA ILE A 195 -54.17 -8.29 -1.65
C ILE A 195 -54.11 -7.00 -2.49
N GLU A 196 -55.14 -6.79 -3.29
CA GLU A 196 -55.31 -5.60 -4.13
C GLU A 196 -56.63 -4.94 -3.77
N TYR A 197 -56.54 -3.67 -3.39
CA TYR A 197 -57.70 -2.78 -3.25
C TYR A 197 -57.70 -1.85 -4.45
N SER A 198 -58.84 -1.72 -5.12
CA SER A 198 -59.04 -0.75 -6.20
C SER A 198 -60.34 0.04 -5.94
N ASP A 199 -60.19 1.36 -5.99
CA ASP A 199 -61.29 2.31 -5.97
C ASP A 199 -61.37 2.96 -7.35
N THR A 200 -62.53 2.77 -8.01
CA THR A 200 -62.81 3.37 -9.30
C THR A 200 -63.91 4.39 -9.09
N GLY A 201 -63.51 5.66 -8.92
CA GLY A 201 -64.41 6.79 -8.77
C GLY A 201 -64.96 7.25 -10.14
N ARG A 202 -66.30 7.38 -10.22
CA ARG A 202 -67.03 8.08 -11.27
C ARG A 202 -67.97 9.07 -10.60
N ILE A 203 -68.21 10.21 -11.22
CA ILE A 203 -68.98 11.33 -10.62
C ILE A 203 -70.36 10.87 -10.07
N ASP A 204 -70.92 9.77 -10.58
CA ASP A 204 -72.22 9.25 -10.18
C ASP A 204 -72.25 7.83 -9.60
N SER A 205 -71.14 7.11 -9.57
CA SER A 205 -71.04 5.76 -8.98
C SER A 205 -69.59 5.34 -8.81
N GLY A 206 -69.11 5.16 -7.57
CA GLY A 206 -67.84 4.52 -7.21
C GLY A 206 -68.00 3.02 -7.08
N THR A 207 -66.98 2.25 -7.44
CA THR A 207 -66.90 0.82 -7.21
C THR A 207 -65.59 0.49 -6.46
N GLU A 208 -65.76 0.14 -5.19
CA GLU A 208 -64.66 -0.38 -4.38
C GLU A 208 -64.56 -1.89 -4.58
N LYS A 209 -63.35 -2.41 -4.78
CA LYS A 209 -63.13 -3.81 -4.96
C LYS A 209 -61.85 -4.27 -4.24
N THR A 210 -62.00 -5.24 -3.38
CA THR A 210 -60.88 -5.91 -2.72
C THR A 210 -60.73 -7.33 -3.26
N ASN A 211 -59.56 -7.63 -3.84
CA ASN A 211 -59.21 -8.96 -4.33
C ASN A 211 -58.07 -9.56 -3.52
N GLY A 212 -58.25 -10.74 -2.95
CA GLY A 212 -57.23 -11.54 -2.38
C GLY A 212 -56.87 -12.71 -3.31
N THR A 213 -55.57 -12.92 -3.56
CA THR A 213 -55.09 -14.02 -4.41
C THR A 213 -54.03 -14.80 -3.67
N ILE A 214 -54.15 -16.13 -3.65
CA ILE A 214 -53.10 -17.06 -3.22
C ILE A 214 -52.85 -18.02 -4.39
N GLY A 215 -51.56 -18.17 -4.80
CA GLY A 215 -51.21 -19.01 -5.90
C GLY A 215 -49.90 -19.77 -5.61
N LEU A 216 -49.86 -21.02 -6.10
CA LEU A 216 -48.62 -21.80 -6.18
C LEU A 216 -48.23 -21.91 -7.64
N THR A 217 -46.97 -21.47 -7.96
CA THR A 217 -46.45 -21.52 -9.29
C THR A 217 -45.26 -22.49 -9.37
N LEU A 218 -45.45 -23.59 -10.08
CA LEU A 218 -44.37 -24.53 -10.42
C LEU A 218 -43.82 -24.17 -11.80
N THR A 219 -42.53 -23.80 -11.85
CA THR A 219 -41.83 -23.48 -13.11
C THR A 219 -40.88 -24.63 -13.46
N ILE A 220 -41.11 -25.26 -14.62
CA ILE A 220 -40.26 -26.34 -15.12
C ILE A 220 -39.69 -25.92 -16.46
N PRO A 221 -38.37 -25.55 -16.54
CA PRO A 221 -37.76 -25.19 -17.82
C PRO A 221 -37.61 -26.40 -18.73
N ILE A 222 -38.34 -26.45 -19.84
CA ILE A 222 -38.30 -27.57 -20.79
C ILE A 222 -37.24 -27.32 -21.86
N PHE A 223 -37.15 -26.11 -22.38
CA PHE A 223 -36.22 -25.75 -23.43
C PHE A 223 -35.79 -24.30 -23.34
N LYS A 224 -34.48 -24.02 -23.22
CA LYS A 224 -33.87 -22.70 -23.11
C LYS A 224 -32.99 -22.35 -24.31
N GLN A 225 -33.25 -22.88 -25.52
CA GLN A 225 -32.50 -22.62 -26.72
C GLN A 225 -30.98 -22.81 -26.57
N ASN A 226 -30.53 -23.75 -25.73
CA ASN A 226 -29.12 -24.01 -25.35
C ASN A 226 -28.38 -22.85 -24.70
N ILE A 227 -29.06 -21.80 -24.20
CA ILE A 227 -28.45 -20.69 -23.46
C ILE A 227 -27.76 -21.21 -22.20
N ASP A 228 -28.39 -22.15 -21.47
CA ASP A 228 -27.85 -22.84 -20.28
C ASP A 228 -26.52 -23.53 -20.60
N LYS A 229 -26.45 -24.28 -21.69
CA LYS A 229 -25.19 -24.95 -22.11
C LYS A 229 -24.10 -23.96 -22.47
N SER A 230 -24.47 -22.84 -23.10
CA SER A 230 -23.52 -21.78 -23.44
C SER A 230 -22.99 -21.09 -22.18
N ASN A 231 -23.86 -20.80 -21.22
CA ASN A 231 -23.49 -20.22 -19.91
C ASN A 231 -22.59 -21.16 -19.11
N ILE A 232 -22.92 -22.45 -19.07
CA ILE A 232 -22.06 -23.46 -18.42
C ILE A 232 -20.65 -23.43 -19.02
N ARG A 233 -20.51 -23.44 -20.36
CA ARG A 233 -19.18 -23.33 -21.01
C ARG A 233 -18.47 -22.01 -20.68
N LYS A 234 -19.21 -20.90 -20.63
CA LYS A 234 -18.69 -19.59 -20.21
C LYS A 234 -18.09 -19.67 -18.80
N PHE A 235 -18.83 -20.17 -17.81
CA PHE A 235 -18.34 -20.30 -16.44
C PHE A 235 -17.19 -21.31 -16.30
N GLN A 236 -17.17 -22.37 -17.09
CA GLN A 236 -16.03 -23.29 -17.16
C GLN A 236 -14.76 -22.58 -17.67
N SER A 237 -14.87 -21.76 -18.72
CA SER A 237 -13.76 -20.97 -19.22
C SER A 237 -13.30 -19.90 -18.21
N GLN A 238 -14.23 -19.27 -17.51
CA GLN A 238 -13.91 -18.30 -16.45
C GLN A 238 -13.22 -18.96 -15.24
N LEU A 239 -13.61 -20.20 -14.90
CA LEU A 239 -12.95 -20.97 -13.86
C LEU A 239 -11.49 -21.24 -14.22
N LEU A 240 -11.26 -21.79 -15.43
CA LEU A 240 -9.90 -22.03 -15.92
C LEU A 240 -9.08 -20.73 -15.96
N GLN A 241 -9.66 -19.62 -16.41
CA GLN A 241 -9.01 -18.32 -16.39
C GLN A 241 -8.63 -17.92 -14.96
N SER A 242 -9.52 -18.10 -13.97
CA SER A 242 -9.24 -17.76 -12.57
C SER A 242 -8.11 -18.62 -11.99
N GLU A 243 -8.04 -19.91 -12.35
CA GLU A 243 -6.97 -20.82 -11.95
C GLU A 243 -5.62 -20.37 -12.54
N LEU A 244 -5.57 -20.13 -13.85
CA LEU A 244 -4.35 -19.66 -14.53
C LEU A 244 -3.88 -18.31 -14.01
N THR A 245 -4.80 -17.35 -13.75
CA THR A 245 -4.46 -16.06 -13.15
C THR A 245 -3.88 -16.23 -11.74
N THR A 246 -4.38 -17.19 -10.97
CA THR A 246 -3.85 -17.49 -9.63
C THR A 246 -2.43 -18.01 -9.68
N ASP A 247 -2.15 -18.93 -10.61
CA ASP A 247 -0.81 -19.50 -10.81
C ASP A 247 0.18 -18.43 -11.31
N ASP A 248 -0.21 -17.60 -12.27
CA ASP A 248 0.58 -16.50 -12.79
C ASP A 248 0.91 -15.48 -11.68
N THR A 249 -0.11 -15.06 -10.92
CA THR A 249 0.10 -14.15 -9.78
C THR A 249 1.02 -14.74 -8.72
N LYS A 250 0.96 -16.05 -8.49
CA LYS A 250 1.88 -16.73 -7.55
C LYS A 250 3.33 -16.60 -8.00
N GLU A 251 3.62 -16.79 -9.29
CA GLU A 251 4.97 -16.63 -9.83
C GLU A 251 5.43 -15.16 -9.80
N ASP A 252 4.54 -14.21 -10.10
CA ASP A 252 4.82 -12.77 -9.98
C ASP A 252 5.18 -12.38 -8.53
N LEU A 253 4.47 -12.90 -7.54
CA LEU A 253 4.77 -12.65 -6.12
C LEU A 253 6.13 -13.23 -5.71
N LYS A 254 6.55 -14.37 -6.27
CA LYS A 254 7.90 -14.90 -6.05
C LYS A 254 8.98 -14.01 -6.65
N ILE A 255 8.73 -13.44 -7.83
CA ILE A 255 9.64 -12.47 -8.46
C ILE A 255 9.75 -11.20 -7.61
N GLN A 256 8.62 -10.66 -7.15
CA GLN A 256 8.60 -9.51 -6.25
C GLN A 256 9.36 -9.77 -4.95
N ALA A 257 9.13 -10.93 -4.32
CA ALA A 257 9.84 -11.36 -3.13
C ALA A 257 11.35 -11.44 -3.35
N SER A 258 11.77 -12.02 -4.49
CA SER A 258 13.19 -12.13 -4.85
C SER A 258 13.84 -10.76 -5.03
N ASN A 259 13.12 -9.79 -5.63
CA ASN A 259 13.61 -8.43 -5.79
C ASN A 259 13.70 -7.68 -4.45
N LEU A 260 12.71 -7.79 -3.59
CA LEU A 260 12.73 -7.18 -2.26
C LEU A 260 13.86 -7.78 -1.39
N TYR A 261 14.02 -9.10 -1.42
CA TYR A 261 15.10 -9.79 -0.71
C TYR A 261 16.48 -9.37 -1.21
N LYS A 262 16.67 -9.29 -2.54
CA LYS A 262 17.89 -8.76 -3.15
C LYS A 262 18.17 -7.34 -2.68
N ASN A 263 17.17 -6.46 -2.71
CA ASN A 263 17.32 -5.06 -2.29
C ASN A 263 17.65 -4.96 -0.79
N TYR A 264 17.04 -5.80 0.06
CA TYR A 264 17.40 -5.92 1.47
C TYR A 264 18.87 -6.29 1.67
N LEU A 265 19.37 -7.29 0.95
CA LEU A 265 20.78 -7.71 1.02
C LEU A 265 21.74 -6.63 0.51
N ILE A 266 21.39 -5.93 -0.58
CA ILE A 266 22.18 -4.81 -1.09
C ILE A 266 22.25 -3.69 -0.05
N SER A 267 21.12 -3.28 0.52
CA SER A 267 21.09 -2.22 1.54
C SER A 267 21.90 -2.61 2.78
N LYS A 268 21.81 -3.86 3.21
CA LYS A 268 22.64 -4.40 4.32
C LYS A 268 24.13 -4.35 4.01
N SER A 269 24.52 -4.69 2.78
CA SER A 269 25.92 -4.59 2.32
C SER A 269 26.39 -3.15 2.27
N ASN A 270 25.54 -2.23 1.74
CA ASN A 270 25.83 -0.80 1.67
C ASN A 270 26.03 -0.20 3.06
N ILE A 271 25.21 -0.55 4.06
CA ILE A 271 25.39 -0.09 5.45
C ILE A 271 26.79 -0.51 5.97
N SER A 272 27.17 -1.78 5.77
CA SER A 272 28.49 -2.27 6.19
C SER A 272 29.63 -1.52 5.48
N SER A 273 29.50 -1.30 4.18
CA SER A 273 30.49 -0.55 3.39
C SER A 273 30.57 0.91 3.81
N ASN A 274 29.42 1.60 3.90
CA ASN A 274 29.35 3.01 4.27
C ASN A 274 29.90 3.25 5.68
N ASN A 275 29.65 2.35 6.62
CA ASN A 275 30.20 2.43 7.99
C ASN A 275 31.74 2.36 7.99
N LYS A 276 32.34 1.49 7.15
CA LYS A 276 33.79 1.43 6.99
C LYS A 276 34.33 2.71 6.32
N GLN A 277 33.62 3.21 5.31
CA GLN A 277 33.98 4.44 4.61
C GLN A 277 33.90 5.65 5.55
N LEU A 278 32.85 5.77 6.39
CA LEU A 278 32.73 6.83 7.40
C LEU A 278 33.97 6.88 8.31
N LYS A 279 34.38 5.74 8.85
CA LYS A 279 35.58 5.67 9.70
C LYS A 279 36.84 6.10 8.96
N SER A 280 36.99 5.65 7.71
CA SER A 280 38.17 5.97 6.91
C SER A 280 38.21 7.46 6.52
N ILE A 281 37.08 8.02 6.07
CA ILE A 281 36.97 9.43 5.68
C ILE A 281 37.17 10.34 6.90
N GLN A 282 36.61 10.00 8.05
CA GLN A 282 36.81 10.77 9.30
C GLN A 282 38.30 10.83 9.67
N THR A 283 39.00 9.69 9.65
CA THR A 283 40.43 9.63 9.91
C THR A 283 41.24 10.39 8.88
N SER A 284 40.84 10.30 7.58
CA SER A 284 41.48 11.04 6.49
C SER A 284 41.30 12.56 6.65
N LEU A 285 40.09 12.98 7.01
CA LEU A 285 39.78 14.40 7.24
C LEU A 285 40.61 14.97 8.38
N ASP A 286 40.74 14.22 9.50
CA ASP A 286 41.56 14.63 10.64
C ASP A 286 43.05 14.78 10.20
N SER A 287 43.55 13.83 9.41
CA SER A 287 44.92 13.92 8.87
C SER A 287 45.11 15.10 7.90
N ILE A 288 44.12 15.32 7.00
CA ILE A 288 44.16 16.44 6.03
C ILE A 288 44.14 17.80 6.78
N LYS A 289 43.35 17.89 7.90
CA LYS A 289 43.34 19.10 8.76
C LYS A 289 44.72 19.42 9.31
N GLU A 290 45.45 18.44 9.84
CA GLU A 290 46.80 18.61 10.35
C GLU A 290 47.78 18.97 9.23
N GLU A 291 47.71 18.30 8.09
CA GLU A 291 48.56 18.53 6.93
C GLU A 291 48.29 19.93 6.31
N TYR A 292 47.06 20.41 6.33
CA TYR A 292 46.72 21.77 5.90
C TYR A 292 47.32 22.83 6.87
N ASN A 293 47.27 22.58 8.16
CA ASN A 293 47.82 23.48 9.17
C ASN A 293 49.33 23.66 9.04
N ILE A 294 50.06 22.61 8.60
CA ILE A 294 51.50 22.67 8.33
C ILE A 294 51.86 23.07 6.88
N GLY A 295 50.83 23.31 6.05
CA GLY A 295 51.00 23.81 4.67
C GLY A 295 51.34 22.77 3.60
N THR A 296 51.18 21.46 3.91
CA THR A 296 51.42 20.37 2.96
C THR A 296 50.17 19.97 2.16
N LYS A 297 48.98 20.40 2.59
CA LYS A 297 47.70 20.24 1.89
C LYS A 297 47.05 21.57 1.61
N THR A 298 46.17 21.62 0.62
CA THR A 298 45.46 22.82 0.17
C THR A 298 44.09 22.90 0.82
N ILE A 299 43.45 24.07 0.78
CA ILE A 299 42.07 24.28 1.17
C ILE A 299 41.10 23.39 0.37
N THR A 300 41.41 23.16 -0.90
CA THR A 300 40.62 22.29 -1.79
C THR A 300 40.60 20.86 -1.28
N ASP A 301 41.75 20.31 -0.86
CA ASP A 301 41.82 18.95 -0.26
C ASP A 301 40.87 18.82 0.97
N LEU A 302 40.79 19.90 1.76
CA LEU A 302 39.99 19.93 2.97
C LEU A 302 38.48 20.01 2.65
N ILE A 303 38.09 20.84 1.67
CA ILE A 303 36.72 20.97 1.17
C ILE A 303 36.25 19.68 0.55
N ASP A 304 37.09 19.00 -0.24
CA ASP A 304 36.76 17.72 -0.87
C ASP A 304 36.52 16.61 0.18
N ALA A 305 37.38 16.60 1.21
CA ALA A 305 37.21 15.63 2.31
C ALA A 305 35.92 15.87 3.12
N GLU A 306 35.55 17.11 3.40
CA GLU A 306 34.29 17.46 4.08
C GLU A 306 33.06 17.12 3.22
N SER A 307 33.14 17.37 1.91
CA SER A 307 32.07 17.00 0.97
C SER A 307 31.90 15.49 0.89
N ALA A 308 32.99 14.72 0.83
CA ALA A 308 32.96 13.27 0.83
C ALA A 308 32.38 12.72 2.16
N LEU A 309 32.68 13.36 3.31
CA LEU A 309 32.11 12.99 4.60
C LEU A 309 30.58 13.22 4.62
N LEU A 310 30.10 14.35 4.08
CA LEU A 310 28.67 14.63 3.94
C LEU A 310 27.98 13.54 3.11
N ASP A 311 28.49 13.25 1.93
CA ASP A 311 27.92 12.27 1.01
C ASP A 311 27.81 10.87 1.63
N ILE A 312 28.86 10.43 2.32
CA ILE A 312 28.84 9.11 2.97
C ILE A 312 27.87 9.07 4.16
N ASN A 313 27.73 10.16 4.93
CA ASN A 313 26.72 10.23 5.99
C ASN A 313 25.30 10.11 5.43
N VAL A 314 24.98 10.86 4.37
CA VAL A 314 23.68 10.80 3.70
C VAL A 314 23.42 9.40 3.16
N ASN A 315 24.40 8.79 2.48
CA ASN A 315 24.30 7.45 1.92
C ASN A 315 24.14 6.36 2.99
N TYR A 316 24.81 6.50 4.14
CA TYR A 316 24.66 5.58 5.26
C TYR A 316 23.22 5.55 5.80
N HIS A 317 22.66 6.73 6.10
CA HIS A 317 21.30 6.84 6.62
C HIS A 317 20.25 6.44 5.60
N SER A 318 20.42 6.77 4.31
CA SER A 318 19.56 6.30 3.23
C SER A 318 19.59 4.76 3.11
N SER A 319 20.77 4.14 3.16
CA SER A 319 20.90 2.68 3.12
C SER A 319 20.24 2.01 4.32
N LYS A 320 20.31 2.63 5.52
CA LYS A 320 19.64 2.16 6.73
C LYS A 320 18.12 2.21 6.57
N LYS A 321 17.58 3.33 6.09
CA LYS A 321 16.16 3.50 5.76
C LYS A 321 15.71 2.42 4.77
N ASP A 322 16.44 2.24 3.67
CA ASP A 322 16.08 1.30 2.61
C ASP A 322 16.11 -0.16 3.08
N MET A 323 17.07 -0.55 3.92
CA MET A 323 17.12 -1.88 4.51
C MET A 323 15.88 -2.16 5.35
N ILE A 324 15.51 -1.24 6.24
CA ILE A 324 14.37 -1.38 7.14
C ILE A 324 13.06 -1.43 6.34
N LEU A 325 12.91 -0.53 5.35
CA LEU A 325 11.72 -0.49 4.50
C LEU A 325 11.55 -1.76 3.68
N ASN A 326 12.63 -2.29 3.08
CA ASN A 326 12.60 -3.56 2.36
C ASN A 326 12.22 -4.73 3.26
N PHE A 327 12.68 -4.74 4.52
CA PHE A 327 12.30 -5.75 5.51
C PHE A 327 10.78 -5.73 5.76
N PHE A 328 10.19 -4.57 6.02
CA PHE A 328 8.74 -4.47 6.25
C PHE A 328 7.92 -4.75 4.99
N ASN A 329 8.42 -4.39 3.81
CA ASN A 329 7.79 -4.77 2.54
C ASN A 329 7.77 -6.28 2.33
N ILE A 330 8.84 -7.01 2.71
CA ILE A 330 8.84 -8.47 2.70
C ILE A 330 7.79 -9.02 3.67
N MET A 331 7.72 -8.50 4.90
CA MET A 331 6.71 -8.92 5.88
C MET A 331 5.28 -8.67 5.39
N ALA A 332 5.04 -7.57 4.68
CA ALA A 332 3.75 -7.28 4.07
C ALA A 332 3.43 -8.27 2.94
N LEU A 333 4.41 -8.54 2.07
CA LEU A 333 4.24 -9.46 0.95
C LEU A 333 3.96 -10.90 1.43
N GLU A 334 4.60 -11.36 2.50
CA GLU A 334 4.35 -12.67 3.11
C GLU A 334 3.13 -12.71 4.05
N GLY A 335 2.39 -11.58 4.21
CA GLY A 335 1.20 -11.50 5.04
C GLY A 335 1.45 -11.59 6.56
N SER A 336 2.69 -11.36 7.02
CA SER A 336 3.07 -11.44 8.44
C SER A 336 3.05 -10.08 9.15
N LEU A 337 2.97 -8.97 8.40
CA LEU A 337 3.08 -7.62 8.96
C LEU A 337 2.01 -7.31 9.99
N LEU A 338 0.74 -7.54 9.67
CA LEU A 338 -0.38 -7.24 10.59
C LEU A 338 -0.26 -8.02 11.90
N LYS A 339 0.14 -9.29 11.83
CA LYS A 339 0.33 -10.14 13.01
C LYS A 339 1.40 -9.57 13.95
N SER A 340 2.43 -8.93 13.40
CA SER A 340 3.49 -8.31 14.21
C SER A 340 3.02 -7.05 14.94
N PHE A 341 1.94 -6.41 14.47
CA PHE A 341 1.34 -5.23 15.08
C PHE A 341 -0.02 -5.50 15.76
N GLU A 342 -0.45 -6.77 15.85
CA GLU A 342 -1.76 -7.15 16.37
C GLU A 342 -2.05 -6.60 17.77
N ASN A 343 -1.04 -6.57 18.64
CA ASN A 343 -1.16 -6.04 20.01
C ASN A 343 -1.38 -4.52 20.07
N PHE A 344 -1.13 -3.81 18.98
CA PHE A 344 -1.27 -2.35 18.87
C PHE A 344 -2.53 -1.94 18.10
N LEU A 345 -3.22 -2.91 17.48
CA LEU A 345 -4.45 -2.65 16.74
C LEU A 345 -5.65 -2.74 17.67
N PRO A 346 -6.71 -1.91 17.47
CA PRO A 346 -7.94 -2.04 18.21
C PRO A 346 -8.56 -3.43 17.96
N ALA A 347 -9.06 -4.06 19.04
CA ALA A 347 -9.79 -5.32 18.90
C ALA A 347 -11.07 -5.06 18.09
N TYR A 348 -11.19 -5.66 16.93
CA TYR A 348 -12.43 -5.69 16.17
C TYR A 348 -13.24 -6.89 16.65
N ASN A 349 -14.27 -6.62 17.45
CA ASN A 349 -15.29 -7.60 17.84
C ASN A 349 -16.37 -7.72 16.76
#